data_2b1a90279ec493a2ca0cdf67da589529
#
_entry.id   2b1a90279ec493a2ca0cdf67da589529
#
_cell.length_a   1.000
_cell.length_b   1.000
_cell.length_c   1.000
_cell.angle_alpha   90.00
_cell.angle_beta   90.00
_cell.angle_gamma   90.00
#
_symmetry.space_group_name_H-M   'P 1'
#
loop_
_entity.id
_entity.type
_entity.pdbx_description
1 polymer ?
#
loop_
_entity_poly.entity_id
_entity_poly.type
_entity_poly.pdbx_seq_one_letter_code
_entity_poly.pdbx_strand_id
1 'polypeptide(L)'
;MPLSLDLSIGLTLSERLLTQPPVPPARHLLVPDWAPERPFERPPVPAAVLIALVRRPEGHTILYTERSPDLRAHSGQVAFPGGKLDPADASVAAAALREANEEVGMVPGDARVLGYMPTYYTGIRLTC
;
A
#
# COMPACT_ATOMS: atom_id res chain seq x y z
N MET A 1 7.48 29.05 -4.86
CA MET A 1 7.33 28.22 -6.08
C MET A 1 7.15 26.72 -5.82
N PRO A 2 7.76 26.08 -4.80
CA PRO A 2 7.52 24.66 -4.53
C PRO A 2 6.06 24.30 -4.22
N LEU A 3 5.30 25.19 -3.63
CA LEU A 3 3.91 24.94 -3.23
C LEU A 3 2.94 24.72 -4.40
N SER A 4 3.18 25.32 -5.55
CA SER A 4 2.28 25.16 -6.71
C SER A 4 2.45 23.82 -7.40
N LEU A 5 3.67 23.30 -7.46
CA LEU A 5 3.97 21.97 -8.00
C LEU A 5 3.39 20.87 -7.11
N ASP A 6 3.49 21.03 -5.80
CA ASP A 6 2.96 20.10 -4.82
C ASP A 6 1.43 19.96 -4.91
N LEU A 7 0.74 21.09 -5.03
CA LEU A 7 -0.71 21.09 -5.20
C LEU A 7 -1.11 20.44 -6.53
N SER A 8 -0.35 20.70 -7.60
CA SER A 8 -0.63 20.13 -8.91
C SER A 8 -0.51 18.61 -8.91
N ILE A 9 0.55 18.05 -8.31
CA ILE A 9 0.73 16.59 -8.20
C ILE A 9 -0.40 15.99 -7.37
N GLY A 10 -0.72 16.57 -6.22
CA GLY A 10 -1.78 16.10 -5.35
C GLY A 10 -3.15 16.09 -6.04
N LEU A 11 -3.48 17.15 -6.77
CA LEU A 11 -4.71 17.23 -7.54
C LEU A 11 -4.76 16.20 -8.66
N THR A 12 -3.69 16.08 -9.45
CA THR A 12 -3.61 15.11 -10.55
C THR A 12 -3.75 13.68 -10.05
N LEU A 13 -3.11 13.33 -8.94
CA LEU A 13 -3.25 12.01 -8.34
C LEU A 13 -4.65 11.77 -7.80
N SER A 14 -5.23 12.73 -7.09
CA SER A 14 -6.57 12.61 -6.53
C SER A 14 -7.64 12.41 -7.61
N GLU A 15 -7.45 13.00 -8.79
CA GLU A 15 -8.35 12.82 -9.94
C GLU A 15 -8.26 11.42 -10.56
N ARG A 16 -7.14 10.76 -10.42
CA ARG A 16 -6.87 9.45 -11.04
C ARG A 16 -7.03 8.26 -10.08
N LEU A 17 -6.96 8.52 -8.79
CA LEU A 17 -7.11 7.50 -7.76
C LEU A 17 -8.58 7.27 -7.41
N LEU A 18 -8.88 6.10 -6.89
CA LEU A 18 -10.20 5.80 -6.34
C LEU A 18 -10.42 6.64 -5.07
N THR A 19 -11.63 7.14 -4.91
CA THR A 19 -12.01 7.95 -3.73
C THR A 19 -12.34 7.11 -2.51
N GLN A 20 -12.63 5.82 -2.73
CA GLN A 20 -12.95 4.86 -1.69
C GLN A 20 -12.09 3.60 -1.87
N PRO A 21 -11.81 2.86 -0.80
CA PRO A 21 -11.17 1.55 -0.92
C PRO A 21 -12.00 0.67 -1.85
N PRO A 22 -11.38 0.04 -2.85
CA PRO A 22 -12.12 -0.83 -3.76
C PRO A 22 -12.63 -2.06 -3.02
N VAL A 23 -13.83 -2.48 -3.36
CA VAL A 23 -14.27 -3.84 -3.03
C VAL A 23 -13.36 -4.78 -3.83
N PRO A 24 -12.76 -5.81 -3.21
CA PRO A 24 -11.93 -6.75 -3.94
C PRO A 24 -12.71 -7.32 -5.13
N PRO A 25 -12.23 -7.15 -6.36
CA PRO A 25 -12.92 -7.68 -7.52
C PRO A 25 -12.93 -9.20 -7.48
N ALA A 26 -13.82 -9.78 -8.28
CA ALA A 26 -13.87 -11.21 -8.44
C ALA A 26 -12.46 -11.73 -8.78
N ARG A 27 -12.05 -12.75 -8.09
CA ARG A 27 -10.70 -13.31 -8.08
C ARG A 27 -10.06 -13.46 -9.46
N HIS A 28 -10.84 -13.89 -10.45
CA HIS A 28 -10.35 -14.12 -11.82
C HIS A 28 -9.89 -12.84 -12.55
N LEU A 29 -10.24 -11.66 -12.05
CA LEU A 29 -9.86 -10.38 -12.66
C LEU A 29 -8.53 -9.83 -12.15
N LEU A 30 -7.97 -10.40 -11.08
CA LEU A 30 -6.77 -9.91 -10.43
C LEU A 30 -5.61 -10.91 -10.45
N VAL A 31 -5.84 -12.08 -11.01
CA VAL A 31 -4.80 -13.10 -11.12
C VAL A 31 -3.88 -12.72 -12.28
N PRO A 32 -2.60 -12.45 -12.06
CA PRO A 32 -1.66 -12.23 -13.15
C PRO A 32 -1.64 -13.44 -14.10
N ASP A 33 -1.39 -13.23 -15.38
CA ASP A 33 -1.33 -14.29 -16.39
C ASP A 33 -0.34 -15.43 -16.07
N TRP A 34 0.64 -15.14 -15.21
CA TRP A 34 1.63 -16.12 -14.74
C TRP A 34 1.16 -16.92 -13.52
N ALA A 35 0.04 -16.56 -12.89
CA ALA A 35 -0.41 -17.25 -11.70
C ALA A 35 -0.97 -18.63 -12.03
N PRO A 36 -0.75 -19.63 -11.18
CA PRO A 36 -1.24 -20.97 -11.43
C PRO A 36 -2.78 -20.99 -11.52
N GLU A 37 -3.30 -21.75 -12.47
CA GLU A 37 -4.74 -21.90 -12.72
C GLU A 37 -5.52 -22.48 -11.53
N ARG A 38 -4.81 -23.01 -10.51
CA ARG A 38 -5.43 -23.60 -9.34
C ARG A 38 -5.96 -22.55 -8.36
N PRO A 39 -7.17 -22.73 -7.87
CA PRO A 39 -7.69 -21.90 -6.81
C PRO A 39 -6.80 -21.94 -5.56
N PHE A 40 -6.64 -20.80 -4.89
CA PHE A 40 -5.99 -20.78 -3.57
C PHE A 40 -6.75 -21.75 -2.65
N GLU A 41 -6.03 -22.65 -2.02
CA GLU A 41 -6.64 -23.59 -1.06
C GLU A 41 -7.28 -22.89 0.14
N ARG A 42 -6.87 -21.67 0.40
CA ARG A 42 -7.38 -20.80 1.47
C ARG A 42 -7.71 -19.42 0.94
N PRO A 43 -8.73 -18.73 1.49
CA PRO A 43 -9.06 -17.38 1.09
C PRO A 43 -7.87 -16.43 1.33
N PRO A 44 -7.69 -15.40 0.48
CA PRO A 44 -6.68 -14.37 0.68
C PRO A 44 -6.89 -13.63 2.00
N VAL A 45 -5.81 -13.25 2.65
CA VAL A 45 -5.85 -12.43 3.87
C VAL A 45 -5.80 -10.96 3.47
N PRO A 46 -6.79 -10.15 3.90
CA PRO A 46 -6.79 -8.73 3.64
C PRO A 46 -5.55 -8.04 4.23
N ALA A 47 -4.94 -7.19 3.43
CA ALA A 47 -3.80 -6.39 3.81
C ALA A 47 -3.89 -4.99 3.22
N ALA A 48 -3.15 -4.06 3.79
CA ALA A 48 -3.06 -2.70 3.30
C ALA A 48 -1.60 -2.30 3.14
N VAL A 49 -1.28 -1.58 2.08
CA VAL A 49 0.03 -1.00 1.86
C VAL A 49 -0.07 0.50 1.66
N LEU A 50 0.97 1.21 2.06
CA LEU A 50 1.06 2.64 1.91
C LEU A 50 2.06 2.99 0.79
N ILE A 51 1.58 3.64 -0.26
CA ILE A 51 2.44 4.27 -1.24
C ILE A 51 2.60 5.72 -0.82
N ALA A 52 3.66 6.01 -0.08
CA ALA A 52 3.90 7.33 0.49
C ALA A 52 4.76 8.20 -0.43
N LEU A 53 4.19 9.32 -0.87
CA LEU A 53 4.93 10.39 -1.52
C LEU A 53 5.49 11.33 -0.44
N VAL A 54 6.79 11.31 -0.27
CA VAL A 54 7.49 12.15 0.69
C VAL A 54 7.95 13.41 0.01
N ARG A 55 7.50 14.55 0.51
CA ARG A 55 7.94 15.86 0.01
C ARG A 55 9.38 16.14 0.43
N ARG A 56 10.20 16.51 -0.54
CA ARG A 56 11.59 16.93 -0.37
C ARG A 56 11.80 18.30 -1.01
N PRO A 57 12.87 19.04 -0.66
CA PRO A 57 13.17 20.32 -1.31
C PRO A 57 13.31 20.22 -2.83
N GLU A 58 13.81 19.09 -3.35
CA GLU A 58 14.06 18.86 -4.76
C GLU A 58 12.88 18.19 -5.50
N GLY A 59 11.79 17.88 -4.81
CA GLY A 59 10.63 17.19 -5.40
C GLY A 59 10.06 16.12 -4.48
N HIS A 60 9.52 15.06 -5.05
CA HIS A 60 8.90 13.98 -4.29
C HIS A 60 9.71 12.68 -4.43
N THR A 61 9.75 11.92 -3.35
CA THR A 61 10.30 10.56 -3.32
C THR A 61 9.24 9.59 -2.84
N ILE A 62 9.38 8.33 -3.23
CA ILE A 62 8.53 7.26 -2.73
C ILE A 62 9.25 6.54 -1.60
N LEU A 63 8.54 6.29 -0.50
CA LEU A 63 9.06 5.57 0.64
C LEU A 63 8.96 4.06 0.40
N TYR A 64 10.08 3.38 0.55
CA TYR A 64 10.15 1.92 0.58
C TYR A 64 10.72 1.45 1.90
N THR A 65 10.37 0.24 2.30
CA THR A 65 11.01 -0.48 3.40
C THR A 65 11.90 -1.58 2.85
N GLU A 66 13.00 -1.84 3.52
CA GLU A 66 13.85 -3.00 3.27
C GLU A 66 13.71 -3.97 4.45
N ARG A 67 13.31 -5.20 4.14
CA ARG A 67 13.16 -6.23 5.16
C ARG A 67 14.52 -6.63 5.71
N SER A 68 14.62 -6.76 7.04
CA SER A 68 15.87 -7.12 7.69
C SER A 68 16.52 -8.38 7.08
N PRO A 69 17.84 -8.37 6.81
CA PRO A 69 18.54 -9.53 6.30
C PRO A 69 18.57 -10.69 7.29
N ASP A 70 18.31 -10.45 8.57
CA ASP A 70 18.30 -11.46 9.63
C ASP A 70 16.99 -12.27 9.70
N LEU A 71 15.97 -11.86 8.94
CA LEU A 71 14.70 -12.58 8.89
C LEU A 71 14.78 -13.81 7.99
N ARG A 72 14.15 -14.91 8.44
CA ARG A 72 14.15 -16.18 7.69
C ARG A 72 13.39 -16.13 6.38
N ALA A 73 12.37 -15.29 6.29
CA ALA A 73 11.53 -15.14 5.10
C ALA A 73 11.68 -13.76 4.50
N HIS A 74 11.83 -13.68 3.17
CA HIS A 74 11.87 -12.43 2.41
C HIS A 74 12.96 -11.45 2.86
N SER A 75 14.08 -11.96 3.38
CA SER A 75 15.25 -11.18 3.80
C SER A 75 15.75 -10.26 2.68
N GLY A 76 16.02 -9.00 3.00
CA GLY A 76 16.52 -7.99 2.06
C GLY A 76 15.50 -7.53 1.00
N GLN A 77 14.26 -8.01 1.05
CA GLN A 77 13.23 -7.63 0.10
C GLN A 77 12.77 -6.19 0.33
N VAL A 78 12.66 -5.44 -0.74
CA VAL A 78 12.16 -4.06 -0.74
C VAL A 78 10.66 -4.08 -1.00
N ALA A 79 9.91 -3.34 -0.20
CA ALA A 79 8.46 -3.26 -0.31
C ALA A 79 7.93 -1.91 0.17
N PHE A 80 6.69 -1.59 -0.17
CA PHE A 80 5.97 -0.51 0.50
C PHE A 80 5.66 -0.89 1.94
N PRO A 81 5.62 0.09 2.87
CA PRO A 81 5.13 -0.16 4.22
C PRO A 81 3.72 -0.74 4.18
N GLY A 82 3.46 -1.77 4.96
CA GLY A 82 2.14 -2.37 5.00
C GLY A 82 2.12 -3.71 5.71
N GLY A 83 0.93 -4.27 5.83
CA GLY A 83 0.70 -5.54 6.48
C GLY A 83 -0.77 -5.91 6.54
N LYS A 84 -1.07 -6.95 7.30
CA LYS A 84 -2.43 -7.45 7.48
C LYS A 84 -3.32 -6.44 8.17
N LEU A 85 -4.59 -6.40 7.77
CA LEU A 85 -5.59 -5.65 8.51
C LEU A 85 -5.79 -6.29 9.89
N ASP A 86 -5.83 -5.43 10.91
CA ASP A 86 -6.22 -5.79 12.27
C ASP A 86 -7.71 -5.48 12.46
N PRO A 87 -8.47 -6.32 13.20
CA PRO A 87 -9.88 -6.01 13.51
C PRO A 87 -10.09 -4.65 14.19
N ALA A 88 -9.08 -4.14 14.89
CA ALA A 88 -9.11 -2.83 15.53
C ALA A 88 -8.88 -1.66 14.57
N ASP A 89 -8.43 -1.91 13.34
CA ASP A 89 -8.23 -0.86 12.35
C ASP A 89 -9.58 -0.29 11.88
N ALA A 90 -9.74 1.02 11.98
CA ALA A 90 -10.98 1.69 11.61
C ALA A 90 -11.24 1.67 10.09
N SER A 91 -10.18 1.53 9.28
CA SER A 91 -10.24 1.54 7.81
C SER A 91 -8.97 0.93 7.21
N VAL A 92 -9.00 0.69 5.91
CA VAL A 92 -7.80 0.28 5.14
C VAL A 92 -6.70 1.33 5.26
N ALA A 93 -7.04 2.60 5.16
CA ALA A 93 -6.07 3.69 5.33
C ALA A 93 -5.46 3.69 6.73
N ALA A 94 -6.28 3.51 7.77
CA ALA A 94 -5.78 3.41 9.15
C ALA A 94 -4.81 2.24 9.33
N ALA A 95 -5.10 1.08 8.74
CA ALA A 95 -4.21 -0.07 8.75
C ALA A 95 -2.87 0.23 8.09
N ALA A 96 -2.88 0.82 6.90
CA ALA A 96 -1.66 1.18 6.18
C ALA A 96 -0.80 2.18 6.97
N LEU A 97 -1.42 3.18 7.58
CA LEU A 97 -0.73 4.19 8.38
C LEU A 97 -0.19 3.60 9.70
N ARG A 98 -0.92 2.71 10.33
CA ARG A 98 -0.45 1.98 11.52
C ARG A 98 0.79 1.14 11.20
N GLU A 99 0.75 0.36 10.13
CA GLU A 99 1.91 -0.44 9.71
C GLU A 99 3.12 0.43 9.37
N ALA A 100 2.93 1.55 8.69
CA ALA A 100 4.00 2.49 8.40
C ALA A 100 4.59 3.12 9.67
N ASN A 101 3.77 3.39 10.68
CA ASN A 101 4.25 3.85 11.98
C ASN A 101 5.11 2.78 12.67
N GLU A 102 4.65 1.52 12.67
CA GLU A 102 5.37 0.41 13.28
C GLU A 102 6.70 0.11 12.58
N GLU A 103 6.72 0.14 11.24
CA GLU A 103 7.90 -0.24 10.45
C GLU A 103 8.93 0.87 10.31
N VAL A 104 8.51 2.11 10.10
CA VAL A 104 9.41 3.24 9.79
C VAL A 104 9.20 4.47 10.66
N GLY A 105 8.36 4.40 11.67
CA GLY A 105 8.10 5.49 12.60
C GLY A 105 7.36 6.68 11.99
N MET A 106 6.65 6.48 10.87
CA MET A 106 5.87 7.54 10.27
C MET A 106 4.69 7.93 11.18
N VAL A 107 4.54 9.22 11.44
CA VAL A 107 3.41 9.71 12.24
C VAL A 107 2.15 9.78 11.37
N PRO A 108 1.07 9.04 11.71
CA PRO A 108 -0.13 9.01 10.88
C PRO A 108 -0.75 10.38 10.62
N GLY A 109 -0.67 11.30 11.58
CA GLY A 109 -1.18 12.67 11.44
C GLY A 109 -0.43 13.54 10.43
N ASP A 110 0.77 13.14 10.04
CA ASP A 110 1.58 13.87 9.05
C ASP A 110 1.23 13.45 7.61
N ALA A 111 0.40 12.45 7.44
CA ALA A 111 0.01 11.93 6.14
C ALA A 111 -1.40 12.38 5.74
N ARG A 112 -1.55 12.74 4.48
CA ARG A 112 -2.85 12.97 3.85
C ARG A 112 -3.11 11.88 2.82
N VAL A 113 -4.23 11.17 2.96
CA VAL A 113 -4.66 10.17 1.99
C VAL A 113 -5.16 10.88 0.74
N LEU A 114 -4.53 10.63 -0.40
CA LEU A 114 -4.93 11.19 -1.69
C LEU A 114 -5.97 10.33 -2.41
N GLY A 115 -5.97 9.03 -2.14
CA GLY A 115 -6.89 8.09 -2.76
C GLY A 115 -6.38 6.67 -2.65
N TYR A 116 -7.01 5.78 -3.39
CA TYR A 116 -6.75 4.34 -3.34
C TYR A 116 -6.47 3.79 -4.73
N MET A 117 -5.63 2.79 -4.79
CA MET A 117 -5.40 2.01 -6.00
C MET A 117 -6.29 0.76 -5.99
N PRO A 118 -6.53 0.14 -7.15
CA PRO A 118 -7.21 -1.14 -7.22
C PRO A 118 -6.52 -2.20 -6.37
N THR A 119 -7.31 -3.12 -5.82
CA THR A 119 -6.81 -4.24 -5.02
C THR A 119 -5.95 -5.17 -5.88
N TYR A 120 -4.88 -5.67 -5.32
CA TYR A 120 -3.98 -6.61 -5.95
C TYR A 120 -3.85 -7.89 -5.10
N TYR A 121 -3.87 -9.05 -5.76
CA TYR A 121 -3.55 -10.32 -5.12
C TYR A 121 -2.06 -10.60 -5.24
N THR A 122 -1.37 -10.70 -4.12
CA THR A 122 0.00 -11.22 -4.12
C THR A 122 -0.03 -12.75 -4.23
N GLY A 123 1.00 -13.35 -4.82
CA GLY A 123 1.11 -14.80 -4.91
C GLY A 123 1.24 -15.53 -3.56
N ILE A 124 1.24 -14.79 -2.44
CA ILE A 124 1.49 -15.27 -1.08
C ILE A 124 0.26 -15.04 -0.18
N ARG A 125 -0.95 -15.21 -0.68
CA ARG A 125 -2.21 -15.13 0.09
C ARG A 125 -2.53 -13.76 0.71
N LEU A 126 -1.92 -12.67 0.28
CA LEU A 126 -2.29 -11.32 0.71
C LEU A 126 -3.02 -10.59 -0.42
N THR A 127 -4.08 -9.88 -0.07
CA THR A 127 -4.71 -8.89 -0.93
C THR A 127 -4.35 -7.50 -0.42
N CYS A 128 -3.72 -6.71 -1.25
CA CYS A 128 -3.30 -5.36 -0.91
C CYS A 128 -4.10 -4.31 -1.67
#